data_d6699493b8e457c7ee3c571ea5072dda
#
_entry.id   d6699493b8e457c7ee3c571ea5072dda
#
_cell.length_a   1.000
_cell.length_b   1.000
_cell.length_c   1.000
_cell.angle_alpha   90.00
_cell.angle_beta   90.00
_cell.angle_gamma   90.00
#
_symmetry.space_group_name_H-M   'P 1'
#
loop_
_entity.id
_entity.type
_entity.pdbx_description
1 polymer ?
#
loop_
_entity_poly.entity_id
_entity_poly.type
_entity_poly.pdbx_seq_one_letter_code
_entity_poly.pdbx_strand_id
1 'polypeptide(L)'
;MRMSLPLLLACAAALIFPSDAVYAEADCAPLGKSKAQLLELKASGWKIDDPAERDRFLIELADCNGAKDPVLRDGIAFEATQFLLRNRQVGEATMLALSAKLQAQLASSDQLGLRRPFAILNLSEIARTDRVKAWLTPAQRSQLVSTAVEYMLAINDYRGFDAHVGYRHAVAHTADLMMQLTLNPAVENADLVLMRNAIAKQVAPANVSYITGEPERLARPILFMAQRGAFNDQEWADWLSALAGPGELGSWEN
;
A
#
# COMPACT_ATOMS: atom_id res chain seq x y z
N MET A 1 42.31 -62.73 -18.28
CA MET A 1 42.32 -61.34 -17.74
C MET A 1 40.91 -60.76 -17.90
N ARG A 2 40.15 -60.75 -16.84
CA ARG A 2 38.78 -60.20 -16.81
C ARG A 2 38.85 -58.76 -16.16
N MET A 3 38.63 -57.76 -16.97
CA MET A 3 38.50 -56.35 -16.45
C MET A 3 37.12 -56.15 -15.97
N SER A 4 36.97 -55.82 -14.65
CA SER A 4 35.74 -55.43 -14.01
C SER A 4 35.57 -53.94 -14.16
N LEU A 5 34.43 -53.50 -14.71
CA LEU A 5 34.02 -52.12 -14.85
C LEU A 5 33.28 -51.68 -13.57
N PRO A 6 33.63 -50.56 -12.94
CA PRO A 6 32.87 -50.09 -11.77
C PRO A 6 31.60 -49.37 -12.24
N LEU A 7 30.48 -49.77 -11.63
CA LEU A 7 29.16 -49.18 -11.78
C LEU A 7 29.14 -47.85 -11.00
N LEU A 8 29.09 -46.72 -11.70
CA LEU A 8 28.87 -45.38 -11.12
C LEU A 8 27.39 -45.22 -10.79
N LEU A 9 27.07 -45.23 -9.50
CA LEU A 9 25.74 -44.92 -8.98
C LEU A 9 25.58 -43.38 -8.99
N ALA A 10 24.82 -42.84 -9.92
CA ALA A 10 24.45 -41.42 -9.93
C ALA A 10 23.31 -41.19 -8.92
N CYS A 11 23.63 -40.59 -7.77
CA CYS A 11 22.62 -40.05 -6.86
C CYS A 11 21.99 -38.81 -7.47
N ALA A 12 20.78 -38.94 -8.01
CA ALA A 12 19.94 -37.81 -8.37
C ALA A 12 19.42 -37.18 -7.07
N ALA A 13 20.02 -36.07 -6.63
CA ALA A 13 19.46 -35.23 -5.58
C ALA A 13 18.23 -34.52 -6.17
N ALA A 14 17.05 -34.96 -5.79
CA ALA A 14 15.81 -34.23 -6.05
C ALA A 14 15.85 -32.91 -5.27
N LEU A 15 16.04 -31.81 -5.96
CA LEU A 15 15.80 -30.46 -5.41
C LEU A 15 14.32 -30.35 -5.11
N ILE A 16 13.97 -30.51 -3.83
CA ILE A 16 12.64 -30.16 -3.33
C ILE A 16 12.61 -28.64 -3.30
N PHE A 17 12.09 -28.03 -4.37
CA PHE A 17 11.67 -26.63 -4.29
C PHE A 17 10.54 -26.57 -3.25
N PRO A 18 10.61 -25.65 -2.26
CA PRO A 18 9.46 -25.41 -1.42
C PRO A 18 8.29 -25.05 -2.34
N SER A 19 7.23 -25.85 -2.31
CA SER A 19 5.99 -25.51 -2.97
C SER A 19 5.61 -24.12 -2.48
N ASP A 20 5.50 -23.17 -3.42
CA ASP A 20 4.86 -21.88 -3.15
C ASP A 20 3.58 -22.22 -2.39
N ALA A 21 3.54 -21.82 -1.11
CA ALA A 21 2.32 -21.88 -0.34
C ALA A 21 1.32 -21.04 -1.13
N VAL A 22 0.43 -21.70 -1.86
CA VAL A 22 -0.76 -21.07 -2.42
C VAL A 22 -1.46 -20.54 -1.18
N TYR A 23 -1.26 -19.24 -0.90
CA TYR A 23 -2.09 -18.56 0.08
C TYR A 23 -3.49 -18.70 -0.46
N ALA A 24 -4.22 -19.68 0.06
CA ALA A 24 -5.65 -19.77 -0.09
C ALA A 24 -6.18 -18.36 0.17
N GLU A 25 -7.12 -17.93 -0.66
CA GLU A 25 -7.87 -16.68 -0.47
C GLU A 25 -8.18 -16.61 1.01
N ALA A 26 -7.45 -15.74 1.75
CA ALA A 26 -7.60 -15.71 3.19
C ALA A 26 -9.06 -15.36 3.46
N ASP A 27 -9.77 -16.28 4.09
CA ASP A 27 -11.17 -16.07 4.42
C ASP A 27 -11.26 -14.80 5.24
N CYS A 28 -11.78 -13.74 4.63
CA CYS A 28 -12.02 -12.46 5.28
C CYS A 28 -13.18 -12.64 6.25
N ALA A 29 -12.86 -13.04 7.47
CA ALA A 29 -13.82 -13.31 8.54
C ALA A 29 -13.33 -12.75 9.88
N PRO A 30 -13.14 -11.41 10.00
CA PRO A 30 -12.73 -10.79 11.25
C PRO A 30 -13.62 -11.20 12.40
N LEU A 31 -13.03 -11.61 13.52
CA LEU A 31 -13.71 -12.21 14.68
C LEU A 31 -14.53 -13.47 14.35
N GLY A 32 -14.18 -14.18 13.28
CA GLY A 32 -14.95 -15.32 12.79
C GLY A 32 -16.35 -14.97 12.24
N LYS A 33 -16.62 -13.68 11.97
CA LYS A 33 -17.93 -13.22 11.51
C LYS A 33 -18.11 -13.48 10.02
N SER A 34 -19.30 -13.96 9.65
CA SER A 34 -19.73 -14.07 8.25
C SER A 34 -19.91 -12.68 7.62
N LYS A 35 -19.93 -12.62 6.28
CA LYS A 35 -20.20 -11.38 5.53
C LYS A 35 -21.52 -10.72 5.98
N ALA A 36 -22.58 -11.49 6.23
CA ALA A 36 -23.85 -10.95 6.71
C ALA A 36 -23.71 -10.28 8.08
N GLN A 37 -23.03 -10.92 9.03
CA GLN A 37 -22.77 -10.36 10.35
C GLN A 37 -21.86 -9.13 10.30
N LEU A 38 -20.91 -9.07 9.38
CA LEU A 38 -20.07 -7.88 9.16
C LEU A 38 -20.88 -6.71 8.59
N LEU A 39 -21.84 -6.98 7.70
CA LEU A 39 -22.77 -5.96 7.19
C LEU A 39 -23.73 -5.46 8.28
N GLU A 40 -24.19 -6.31 9.17
CA GLU A 40 -24.98 -5.92 10.36
C GLU A 40 -24.13 -5.04 11.29
N LEU A 41 -22.87 -5.42 11.53
CA LEU A 41 -21.94 -4.60 12.33
C LEU A 41 -21.69 -3.22 11.69
N LYS A 42 -21.55 -3.16 10.37
CA LYS A 42 -21.47 -1.90 9.61
C LYS A 42 -22.74 -1.05 9.81
N ALA A 43 -23.94 -1.67 9.70
CA ALA A 43 -25.21 -0.97 9.88
C ALA A 43 -25.38 -0.45 11.31
N SER A 44 -24.76 -1.08 12.32
CA SER A 44 -24.73 -0.60 13.70
C SER A 44 -23.70 0.52 13.96
N GLY A 45 -22.96 0.98 12.93
CA GLY A 45 -21.89 1.95 13.06
C GLY A 45 -20.63 1.37 13.69
N TRP A 46 -20.31 0.11 13.42
CA TRP A 46 -19.12 -0.61 13.90
C TRP A 46 -19.05 -0.70 15.43
N LYS A 47 -20.21 -0.83 16.08
CA LYS A 47 -20.29 -0.86 17.54
C LYS A 47 -19.74 -2.17 18.08
N ILE A 48 -18.57 -2.11 18.73
CA ILE A 48 -17.95 -3.20 19.49
C ILE A 48 -17.61 -2.61 20.87
N ASP A 49 -18.34 -3.06 21.89
CA ASP A 49 -18.24 -2.46 23.23
C ASP A 49 -16.96 -2.89 23.96
N ASP A 50 -16.51 -4.15 23.78
CA ASP A 50 -15.24 -4.61 24.35
C ASP A 50 -14.03 -4.03 23.60
N PRO A 51 -13.15 -3.26 24.27
CA PRO A 51 -11.95 -2.69 23.65
C PRO A 51 -11.00 -3.76 23.07
N ALA A 52 -10.81 -4.88 23.76
CA ALA A 52 -9.91 -5.92 23.29
C ALA A 52 -10.46 -6.64 22.05
N GLU A 53 -11.76 -6.85 21.99
CA GLU A 53 -12.43 -7.40 20.79
C GLU A 53 -12.33 -6.40 19.62
N ARG A 54 -12.51 -5.10 19.89
CA ARG A 54 -12.41 -4.04 18.88
C ARG A 54 -10.98 -3.91 18.32
N ASP A 55 -9.97 -3.99 19.18
CA ASP A 55 -8.56 -3.98 18.78
C ASP A 55 -8.23 -5.19 17.90
N ARG A 56 -8.68 -6.38 18.30
CA ARG A 56 -8.53 -7.60 17.51
C ARG A 56 -9.26 -7.49 16.17
N PHE A 57 -10.49 -6.98 16.17
CA PHE A 57 -11.26 -6.75 14.95
C PHE A 57 -10.47 -5.88 13.95
N LEU A 58 -9.92 -4.74 14.40
CA LEU A 58 -9.12 -3.87 13.54
C LEU A 58 -7.91 -4.59 12.94
N ILE A 59 -7.18 -5.37 13.72
CA ILE A 59 -6.01 -6.11 13.24
C ILE A 59 -6.42 -7.17 12.21
N GLU A 60 -7.54 -7.88 12.44
CA GLU A 60 -8.02 -8.94 11.57
C GLU A 60 -8.63 -8.40 10.26
N LEU A 61 -9.15 -7.15 10.24
CA LEU A 61 -9.60 -6.49 9.00
C LEU A 61 -8.49 -6.41 7.94
N ALA A 62 -7.23 -6.32 8.33
CA ALA A 62 -6.11 -6.32 7.37
C ALA A 62 -6.02 -7.62 6.55
N ASP A 63 -6.52 -8.76 7.04
CA ASP A 63 -6.53 -10.01 6.28
C ASP A 63 -7.47 -9.93 5.07
N CYS A 64 -8.47 -9.04 5.14
CA CYS A 64 -9.41 -8.79 4.06
C CYS A 64 -8.85 -7.96 2.89
N ASN A 65 -7.65 -7.38 3.01
CA ASN A 65 -7.05 -6.55 1.96
C ASN A 65 -6.88 -7.28 0.62
N GLY A 66 -6.77 -8.61 0.64
CA GLY A 66 -6.67 -9.46 -0.55
C GLY A 66 -8.00 -10.05 -1.02
N ALA A 67 -9.12 -9.76 -0.37
CA ALA A 67 -10.41 -10.33 -0.75
C ALA A 67 -10.84 -9.89 -2.16
N LYS A 68 -11.29 -10.85 -2.98
CA LYS A 68 -11.83 -10.57 -4.31
C LYS A 68 -13.16 -9.83 -4.24
N ASP A 69 -13.95 -10.11 -3.22
CA ASP A 69 -15.21 -9.44 -2.99
C ASP A 69 -14.99 -7.98 -2.55
N PRO A 70 -15.32 -6.98 -3.39
CA PRO A 70 -15.13 -5.58 -3.03
C PRO A 70 -16.01 -5.15 -1.85
N VAL A 71 -17.12 -5.82 -1.57
CA VAL A 71 -17.92 -5.52 -0.38
C VAL A 71 -17.14 -5.83 0.90
N LEU A 72 -16.40 -6.95 0.92
CA LEU A 72 -15.56 -7.32 2.08
C LEU A 72 -14.32 -6.42 2.17
N ARG A 73 -13.62 -6.19 1.06
CA ARG A 73 -12.35 -5.44 1.03
C ARG A 73 -12.59 -3.94 1.20
N ASP A 74 -13.40 -3.34 0.33
CA ASP A 74 -13.62 -1.88 0.31
C ASP A 74 -14.69 -1.49 1.33
N GLY A 75 -15.88 -2.12 1.22
CA GLY A 75 -17.06 -1.72 1.97
C GLY A 75 -17.07 -2.15 3.43
N ILE A 76 -16.25 -3.10 3.85
CA ILE A 76 -16.13 -3.55 5.24
C ILE A 76 -14.73 -3.25 5.76
N ALA A 77 -13.68 -3.88 5.21
CA ALA A 77 -12.36 -3.80 5.83
C ALA A 77 -11.79 -2.36 5.81
N PHE A 78 -11.80 -1.70 4.65
CA PHE A 78 -11.29 -0.35 4.56
C PHE A 78 -12.18 0.66 5.32
N GLU A 79 -13.51 0.60 5.13
CA GLU A 79 -14.41 1.54 5.81
C GLU A 79 -14.38 1.38 7.34
N ALA A 80 -14.34 0.14 7.87
CA ALA A 80 -14.22 -0.09 9.31
C ALA A 80 -12.88 0.41 9.85
N THR A 81 -11.77 0.11 9.16
CA THR A 81 -10.45 0.64 9.54
C THR A 81 -10.47 2.17 9.60
N GLN A 82 -10.97 2.80 8.55
CA GLN A 82 -11.11 4.25 8.48
C GLN A 82 -11.97 4.81 9.63
N PHE A 83 -13.11 4.18 9.89
CA PHE A 83 -14.02 4.60 10.96
C PHE A 83 -13.36 4.51 12.33
N LEU A 84 -12.76 3.37 12.68
CA LEU A 84 -12.15 3.13 13.99
C LEU A 84 -10.97 4.09 14.25
N LEU A 85 -10.12 4.30 13.24
CA LEU A 85 -8.98 5.20 13.34
C LEU A 85 -9.39 6.67 13.40
N ARG A 86 -10.31 7.10 12.56
CA ARG A 86 -10.75 8.52 12.51
C ARG A 86 -11.54 8.91 13.73
N ASN A 87 -12.28 8.00 14.35
CA ASN A 87 -13.01 8.21 15.59
C ASN A 87 -12.17 7.92 16.85
N ARG A 88 -10.86 7.61 16.69
CA ARG A 88 -9.93 7.36 17.81
C ARG A 88 -10.42 6.27 18.77
N GLN A 89 -10.99 5.21 18.22
CA GLN A 89 -11.56 4.13 19.03
C GLN A 89 -10.53 3.06 19.45
N VAL A 90 -9.30 3.18 18.98
CA VAL A 90 -8.19 2.25 19.27
C VAL A 90 -6.96 3.01 19.76
N GLY A 91 -6.13 2.33 20.55
CA GLY A 91 -4.91 2.89 21.12
C GLY A 91 -3.70 2.84 20.18
N GLU A 92 -2.62 3.54 20.57
CA GLU A 92 -1.36 3.61 19.81
C GLU A 92 -0.73 2.23 19.61
N ALA A 93 -0.77 1.35 20.63
CA ALA A 93 -0.23 -0.01 20.53
C ALA A 93 -0.92 -0.82 19.41
N THR A 94 -2.24 -0.71 19.31
CA THR A 94 -3.03 -1.38 18.27
C THR A 94 -2.74 -0.79 16.88
N MET A 95 -2.59 0.55 16.79
CA MET A 95 -2.20 1.21 15.54
C MET A 95 -0.79 0.80 15.09
N LEU A 96 0.17 0.63 16.01
CA LEU A 96 1.51 0.12 15.68
C LEU A 96 1.46 -1.33 15.20
N ALA A 97 0.68 -2.18 15.86
CA ALA A 97 0.50 -3.58 15.45
C ALA A 97 -0.14 -3.68 14.05
N LEU A 98 -1.17 -2.87 13.80
CA LEU A 98 -1.77 -2.77 12.46
C LEU A 98 -0.75 -2.31 11.43
N SER A 99 0.00 -1.24 11.70
CA SER A 99 1.03 -0.72 10.80
C SER A 99 2.07 -1.79 10.45
N ALA A 100 2.56 -2.54 11.43
CA ALA A 100 3.51 -3.63 11.21
C ALA A 100 2.92 -4.74 10.33
N LYS A 101 1.66 -5.14 10.57
CA LYS A 101 0.96 -6.16 9.76
C LYS A 101 0.78 -5.68 8.32
N LEU A 102 0.40 -4.43 8.10
CA LEU A 102 0.23 -3.85 6.77
C LEU A 102 1.56 -3.78 6.00
N GLN A 103 2.65 -3.37 6.66
CA GLN A 103 3.99 -3.36 6.07
C GLN A 103 4.45 -4.78 5.69
N ALA A 104 4.18 -5.80 6.52
CA ALA A 104 4.46 -7.18 6.18
C ALA A 104 3.66 -7.66 4.95
N GLN A 105 2.43 -7.19 4.77
CA GLN A 105 1.64 -7.49 3.57
C GLN A 105 2.24 -6.90 2.28
N LEU A 106 2.90 -5.75 2.35
CA LEU A 106 3.58 -5.17 1.18
C LEU A 106 4.74 -6.04 0.70
N ALA A 107 5.40 -6.76 1.58
CA ALA A 107 6.49 -7.69 1.26
C ALA A 107 5.97 -9.07 0.80
N SER A 108 4.67 -9.37 0.95
CA SER A 108 4.10 -10.67 0.58
C SER A 108 3.82 -10.77 -0.93
N SER A 109 3.65 -12.00 -1.44
CA SER A 109 3.17 -12.22 -2.81
C SER A 109 1.73 -11.73 -2.96
N ASP A 110 1.40 -11.12 -4.11
CA ASP A 110 0.07 -10.59 -4.40
C ASP A 110 -0.27 -10.79 -5.89
N GLN A 111 -0.58 -12.01 -6.27
CA GLN A 111 -0.90 -12.36 -7.66
C GLN A 111 -2.15 -11.64 -8.19
N LEU A 112 -3.11 -11.36 -7.32
CA LEU A 112 -4.32 -10.65 -7.69
C LEU A 112 -4.13 -9.14 -7.80
N GLY A 113 -3.07 -8.59 -7.19
CA GLY A 113 -2.82 -7.15 -7.13
C GLY A 113 -3.85 -6.40 -6.28
N LEU A 114 -4.37 -7.03 -5.22
CA LEU A 114 -5.39 -6.47 -4.34
C LEU A 114 -4.84 -6.16 -2.94
N ARG A 115 -4.11 -7.12 -2.35
CA ARG A 115 -3.65 -7.03 -0.96
C ARG A 115 -2.69 -5.86 -0.73
N ARG A 116 -1.67 -5.74 -1.57
CA ARG A 116 -0.63 -4.70 -1.43
C ARG A 116 -1.19 -3.30 -1.63
N PRO A 117 -2.00 -3.00 -2.68
CA PRO A 117 -2.66 -1.70 -2.81
C PRO A 117 -3.56 -1.33 -1.63
N PHE A 118 -4.30 -2.29 -1.05
CA PHE A 118 -5.14 -2.00 0.10
C PHE A 118 -4.37 -1.92 1.41
N ALA A 119 -3.24 -2.61 1.53
CA ALA A 119 -2.32 -2.43 2.66
C ALA A 119 -1.74 -1.01 2.67
N ILE A 120 -1.28 -0.50 1.51
CA ILE A 120 -0.75 0.87 1.42
C ILE A 120 -1.85 1.91 1.65
N LEU A 121 -3.09 1.67 1.19
CA LEU A 121 -4.23 2.53 1.46
C LEU A 121 -4.54 2.60 2.96
N ASN A 122 -4.54 1.47 3.67
CA ASN A 122 -4.75 1.44 5.11
C ASN A 122 -3.60 2.11 5.89
N LEU A 123 -2.35 2.05 5.40
CA LEU A 123 -1.25 2.84 5.96
C LEU A 123 -1.48 4.34 5.83
N SER A 124 -2.23 4.81 4.82
CA SER A 124 -2.60 6.21 4.71
C SER A 124 -3.47 6.69 5.88
N GLU A 125 -4.34 5.83 6.42
CA GLU A 125 -5.12 6.16 7.61
C GLU A 125 -4.26 6.19 8.88
N ILE A 126 -3.25 5.32 9.00
CA ILE A 126 -2.25 5.42 10.09
C ILE A 126 -1.50 6.76 10.00
N ALA A 127 -0.96 7.11 8.83
CA ALA A 127 -0.28 8.39 8.62
C ALA A 127 -1.20 9.59 8.92
N ARG A 128 -2.49 9.47 8.57
CA ARG A 128 -3.49 10.49 8.89
C ARG A 128 -3.69 10.67 10.39
N THR A 129 -3.71 9.60 11.18
CA THR A 129 -3.85 9.72 12.64
C THR A 129 -2.68 10.49 13.25
N ASP A 130 -1.44 10.23 12.82
CA ASP A 130 -0.25 10.96 13.26
C ASP A 130 -0.27 12.42 12.79
N ARG A 131 -0.71 12.69 11.57
CA ARG A 131 -0.88 14.06 11.06
C ARG A 131 -1.87 14.88 11.88
N VAL A 132 -2.99 14.28 12.30
CA VAL A 132 -4.05 14.97 13.07
C VAL A 132 -3.64 15.18 14.52
N LYS A 133 -2.93 14.23 15.11
CA LYS A 133 -2.35 14.30 16.45
C LYS A 133 -1.10 13.46 16.47
N ALA A 134 0.05 14.13 16.54
CA ALA A 134 1.36 13.47 16.52
C ALA A 134 1.49 12.42 17.64
N TRP A 135 1.87 11.20 17.26
CA TRP A 135 2.10 10.08 18.17
C TRP A 135 3.24 9.15 17.69
N LEU A 136 3.55 9.14 16.40
CA LEU A 136 4.69 8.40 15.88
C LEU A 136 6.00 9.09 16.26
N THR A 137 7.02 8.31 16.55
CA THR A 137 8.39 8.81 16.65
C THR A 137 8.91 9.27 15.28
N PRO A 138 9.93 10.14 15.22
CA PRO A 138 10.56 10.52 13.95
C PRO A 138 10.99 9.30 13.11
N ALA A 139 11.60 8.29 13.73
CA ALA A 139 12.03 7.07 13.05
C ALA A 139 10.85 6.27 12.45
N GLN A 140 9.75 6.15 13.17
CA GLN A 140 8.55 5.46 12.67
C GLN A 140 7.91 6.23 11.51
N ARG A 141 7.96 7.56 11.55
CA ARG A 141 7.44 8.41 10.47
C ARG A 141 8.30 8.31 9.22
N SER A 142 9.63 8.37 9.36
CA SER A 142 10.56 8.14 8.24
C SER A 142 10.42 6.72 7.65
N GLN A 143 10.13 5.72 8.49
CA GLN A 143 9.84 4.36 8.00
C GLN A 143 8.59 4.33 7.10
N LEU A 144 7.53 5.05 7.45
CA LEU A 144 6.33 5.15 6.59
C LEU A 144 6.65 5.86 5.27
N VAL A 145 7.50 6.89 5.29
CA VAL A 145 7.96 7.55 4.06
C VAL A 145 8.75 6.58 3.19
N SER A 146 9.73 5.87 3.76
CA SER A 146 10.50 4.85 3.03
C SER A 146 9.58 3.79 2.43
N THR A 147 8.63 3.29 3.21
CA THR A 147 7.62 2.31 2.74
C THR A 147 6.83 2.84 1.54
N ALA A 148 6.37 4.10 1.59
CA ALA A 148 5.62 4.72 0.49
C ALA A 148 6.49 4.90 -0.76
N VAL A 149 7.74 5.35 -0.59
CA VAL A 149 8.71 5.56 -1.68
C VAL A 149 9.08 4.24 -2.34
N GLU A 150 9.48 3.25 -1.56
CA GLU A 150 9.87 1.93 -2.06
C GLU A 150 8.72 1.25 -2.82
N TYR A 151 7.51 1.29 -2.25
CA TYR A 151 6.34 0.70 -2.91
C TYR A 151 6.00 1.46 -4.20
N MET A 152 5.99 2.80 -4.21
CA MET A 152 5.74 3.61 -5.40
C MET A 152 6.74 3.28 -6.53
N LEU A 153 8.03 3.14 -6.22
CA LEU A 153 9.06 2.80 -7.19
C LEU A 153 8.96 1.37 -7.71
N ALA A 154 8.40 0.46 -6.92
CA ALA A 154 8.26 -0.96 -7.27
C ALA A 154 6.95 -1.29 -8.01
N ILE A 155 6.03 -0.34 -8.19
CA ILE A 155 4.77 -0.57 -8.88
C ILE A 155 5.03 -0.93 -10.34
N ASN A 156 4.53 -2.11 -10.73
CA ASN A 156 4.51 -2.62 -12.09
C ASN A 156 3.13 -3.20 -12.48
N ASP A 157 2.18 -3.22 -11.55
CA ASP A 157 0.78 -3.55 -11.80
C ASP A 157 -0.04 -2.25 -11.82
N TYR A 158 -0.40 -1.82 -13.03
CA TYR A 158 -1.13 -0.58 -13.28
C TYR A 158 -2.63 -0.78 -13.46
N ARG A 159 -3.15 -1.98 -13.13
CA ARG A 159 -4.58 -2.23 -13.22
C ARG A 159 -5.33 -1.30 -12.24
N GLY A 160 -6.24 -0.52 -12.77
CA GLY A 160 -7.10 0.37 -12.01
C GLY A 160 -8.39 -0.32 -11.56
N PHE A 161 -9.46 -0.20 -12.35
CA PHE A 161 -10.78 -0.78 -12.08
C PHE A 161 -11.03 -2.06 -12.89
N ASP A 162 -11.67 -3.03 -12.26
CA ASP A 162 -12.14 -4.26 -12.87
C ASP A 162 -13.60 -4.52 -12.43
N ALA A 163 -14.47 -4.87 -13.38
CA ALA A 163 -15.90 -5.03 -13.10
C ALA A 163 -16.23 -6.15 -12.11
N HIS A 164 -15.35 -7.14 -11.94
CA HIS A 164 -15.59 -8.30 -11.06
C HIS A 164 -14.98 -8.12 -9.67
N VAL A 165 -13.82 -7.47 -9.58
CA VAL A 165 -13.08 -7.34 -8.31
C VAL A 165 -12.94 -5.89 -7.83
N GLY A 166 -13.46 -4.92 -8.55
CA GLY A 166 -13.37 -3.51 -8.19
C GLY A 166 -11.99 -2.89 -8.41
N TYR A 167 -11.63 -1.93 -7.60
CA TYR A 167 -10.37 -1.20 -7.72
C TYR A 167 -9.16 -1.98 -7.17
N ARG A 168 -8.03 -1.87 -7.90
CA ARG A 168 -6.68 -2.21 -7.39
C ARG A 168 -5.93 -0.96 -7.00
N HIS A 169 -5.75 -0.02 -7.94
CA HIS A 169 -5.30 1.35 -7.71
C HIS A 169 -3.96 1.50 -6.97
N ALA A 170 -2.95 0.65 -7.24
CA ALA A 170 -1.67 0.70 -6.54
C ALA A 170 -1.06 2.11 -6.52
N VAL A 171 -1.02 2.80 -7.65
CA VAL A 171 -0.50 4.18 -7.78
C VAL A 171 -1.32 5.17 -6.97
N ALA A 172 -2.65 5.15 -7.12
CA ALA A 172 -3.54 6.08 -6.44
C ALA A 172 -3.50 5.93 -4.92
N HIS A 173 -3.54 4.69 -4.41
CA HIS A 173 -3.50 4.41 -2.98
C HIS A 173 -2.15 4.80 -2.36
N THR A 174 -1.04 4.61 -3.10
CA THR A 174 0.27 5.07 -2.61
C THR A 174 0.35 6.61 -2.59
N ALA A 175 -0.21 7.26 -3.60
CA ALA A 175 -0.31 8.72 -3.61
C ALA A 175 -1.16 9.25 -2.45
N ASP A 176 -2.22 8.53 -2.02
CA ASP A 176 -2.99 8.90 -0.83
C ASP A 176 -2.15 8.82 0.46
N LEU A 177 -1.30 7.80 0.62
CA LEU A 177 -0.36 7.75 1.75
C LEU A 177 0.63 8.92 1.67
N MET A 178 1.25 9.17 0.51
CA MET A 178 2.18 10.28 0.32
C MET A 178 1.52 11.64 0.59
N MET A 179 0.25 11.80 0.23
CA MET A 179 -0.53 13.00 0.56
C MET A 179 -0.65 13.19 2.08
N GLN A 180 -0.99 12.14 2.84
CA GLN A 180 -1.10 12.25 4.30
C GLN A 180 0.24 12.59 4.95
N LEU A 181 1.34 12.01 4.45
CA LEU A 181 2.70 12.30 4.90
C LEU A 181 3.09 13.76 4.56
N THR A 182 2.81 14.22 3.34
CA THR A 182 3.09 15.61 2.92
C THR A 182 2.34 16.64 3.77
N LEU A 183 1.11 16.35 4.14
CA LEU A 183 0.28 17.21 5.00
C LEU A 183 0.73 17.21 6.47
N ASN A 184 1.61 16.29 6.87
CA ASN A 184 2.12 16.23 8.24
C ASN A 184 3.32 17.18 8.41
N PRO A 185 3.23 18.24 9.24
CA PRO A 185 4.32 19.19 9.42
C PRO A 185 5.58 18.57 10.05
N ALA A 186 5.45 17.41 10.69
CA ALA A 186 6.57 16.69 11.29
C ALA A 186 7.35 15.80 10.29
N VAL A 187 6.92 15.72 9.02
CA VAL A 187 7.70 15.11 7.93
C VAL A 187 8.70 16.13 7.41
N GLU A 188 9.96 15.76 7.34
CA GLU A 188 11.06 16.66 6.97
C GLU A 188 11.14 16.88 5.45
N ASN A 189 11.79 17.99 5.03
CA ASN A 189 11.94 18.31 3.60
C ASN A 189 12.74 17.23 2.84
N ALA A 190 13.73 16.60 3.48
CA ALA A 190 14.47 15.48 2.87
C ALA A 190 13.53 14.33 2.47
N ASP A 191 12.56 14.00 3.31
CA ASP A 191 11.55 12.99 3.03
C ASP A 191 10.62 13.42 1.87
N LEU A 192 10.28 14.72 1.80
CA LEU A 192 9.46 15.26 0.71
C LEU A 192 10.20 15.17 -0.65
N VAL A 193 11.53 15.37 -0.68
CA VAL A 193 12.36 15.15 -1.88
C VAL A 193 12.23 13.71 -2.38
N LEU A 194 12.34 12.72 -1.47
CA LEU A 194 12.25 11.32 -1.83
C LEU A 194 10.86 11.00 -2.42
N MET A 195 9.79 11.46 -1.77
CA MET A 195 8.42 11.25 -2.26
C MET A 195 8.17 11.93 -3.60
N ARG A 196 8.62 13.18 -3.79
CA ARG A 196 8.51 13.91 -5.06
C ARG A 196 9.17 13.15 -6.21
N ASN A 197 10.38 12.63 -5.97
CA ASN A 197 11.13 11.89 -6.97
C ASN A 197 10.50 10.53 -7.29
N ALA A 198 9.91 9.84 -6.30
CA ALA A 198 9.18 8.60 -6.53
C ALA A 198 7.90 8.85 -7.35
N ILE A 199 7.17 9.93 -7.06
CA ILE A 199 6.00 10.34 -7.84
C ILE A 199 6.38 10.61 -9.30
N ALA A 200 7.53 11.27 -9.55
CA ALA A 200 8.01 11.58 -10.90
C ALA A 200 8.09 10.32 -11.79
N LYS A 201 8.48 9.18 -11.23
CA LYS A 201 8.56 7.89 -11.96
C LYS A 201 7.21 7.35 -12.40
N GLN A 202 6.14 7.82 -11.77
CA GLN A 202 4.77 7.36 -12.04
C GLN A 202 3.93 8.40 -12.78
N VAL A 203 4.48 9.55 -13.18
CA VAL A 203 3.72 10.57 -13.92
C VAL A 203 3.36 10.08 -15.33
N ALA A 204 4.32 9.47 -16.01
CA ALA A 204 4.13 8.95 -17.37
C ALA A 204 4.93 7.66 -17.57
N PRO A 205 4.54 6.54 -16.94
CA PRO A 205 5.23 5.27 -17.12
C PRO A 205 5.03 4.76 -18.54
N ALA A 206 6.08 4.13 -19.10
CA ALA A 206 6.04 3.62 -20.47
C ALA A 206 4.90 2.62 -20.68
N ASN A 207 4.20 2.73 -21.80
CA ASN A 207 3.11 1.83 -22.22
C ASN A 207 1.91 1.77 -21.24
N VAL A 208 1.72 2.77 -20.40
CA VAL A 208 0.61 2.87 -19.47
C VAL A 208 -0.22 4.13 -19.75
N SER A 209 -1.54 3.97 -19.82
CA SER A 209 -2.48 5.09 -19.83
C SER A 209 -3.36 5.02 -18.58
N TYR A 210 -3.29 6.04 -17.76
CA TYR A 210 -4.15 6.16 -16.60
C TYR A 210 -5.56 6.59 -17.00
N ILE A 211 -6.56 5.82 -16.60
CA ILE A 211 -7.97 6.05 -16.95
C ILE A 211 -8.91 6.00 -15.73
N THR A 212 -8.36 5.81 -14.54
CA THR A 212 -9.15 5.60 -13.30
C THR A 212 -8.84 6.62 -12.22
N GLY A 213 -8.24 7.78 -12.56
CA GLY A 213 -8.03 8.92 -11.66
C GLY A 213 -6.66 8.95 -10.97
N GLU A 214 -5.69 8.16 -11.42
CA GLU A 214 -4.33 8.14 -10.90
C GLU A 214 -3.62 9.50 -11.03
N PRO A 215 -3.74 10.25 -12.16
CA PRO A 215 -3.08 11.55 -12.29
C PRO A 215 -3.51 12.56 -11.24
N GLU A 216 -4.80 12.62 -10.91
CA GLU A 216 -5.32 13.51 -9.88
C GLU A 216 -4.77 13.12 -8.48
N ARG A 217 -4.63 11.82 -8.22
CA ARG A 217 -4.08 11.34 -6.95
C ARG A 217 -2.60 11.65 -6.84
N LEU A 218 -1.81 11.45 -7.91
CA LEU A 218 -0.38 11.83 -7.96
C LEU A 218 -0.18 13.34 -7.81
N ALA A 219 -1.06 14.17 -8.37
CA ALA A 219 -0.97 15.62 -8.26
C ALA A 219 -1.19 16.14 -6.83
N ARG A 220 -2.00 15.47 -6.00
CA ARG A 220 -2.34 15.94 -4.65
C ARG A 220 -1.14 16.13 -3.72
N PRO A 221 -0.26 15.14 -3.50
CA PRO A 221 0.92 15.35 -2.68
C PRO A 221 1.83 16.45 -3.24
N ILE A 222 1.99 16.59 -4.56
CA ILE A 222 2.77 17.67 -5.18
C ILE A 222 2.17 19.04 -4.89
N LEU A 223 0.84 19.18 -5.03
CA LEU A 223 0.14 20.41 -4.68
C LEU A 223 0.36 20.80 -3.22
N PHE A 224 0.29 19.84 -2.29
CA PHE A 224 0.49 20.12 -0.87
C PHE A 224 1.96 20.39 -0.53
N MET A 225 2.93 19.81 -1.25
CA MET A 225 4.34 20.19 -1.15
C MET A 225 4.55 21.65 -1.56
N ALA A 226 3.91 22.08 -2.65
CA ALA A 226 3.96 23.48 -3.11
C ALA A 226 3.29 24.44 -2.12
N GLN A 227 2.09 24.10 -1.62
CA GLN A 227 1.39 24.91 -0.61
C GLN A 227 2.17 25.03 0.70
N ARG A 228 2.93 24.00 1.05
CA ARG A 228 3.80 23.98 2.22
C ARG A 228 5.06 24.84 2.04
N GLY A 229 5.39 25.28 0.81
CA GLY A 229 6.65 25.96 0.50
C GLY A 229 7.87 25.04 0.68
N ALA A 230 7.70 23.75 0.37
CA ALA A 230 8.73 22.74 0.63
C ALA A 230 9.98 22.92 -0.25
N PHE A 231 9.83 23.57 -1.40
CA PHE A 231 10.89 23.76 -2.40
C PHE A 231 10.84 25.19 -2.94
N ASN A 232 12.01 25.72 -3.30
CA ASN A 232 12.11 27.02 -3.98
C ASN A 232 11.76 26.94 -5.47
N ASP A 233 11.66 28.10 -6.13
CA ASP A 233 11.26 28.17 -7.55
C ASP A 233 12.23 27.44 -8.48
N GLN A 234 13.54 27.46 -8.18
CA GLN A 234 14.52 26.75 -8.99
C GLN A 234 14.38 25.23 -8.84
N GLU A 235 14.17 24.72 -7.63
CA GLU A 235 13.96 23.30 -7.38
C GLU A 235 12.68 22.78 -8.06
N TRP A 236 11.64 23.62 -8.16
CA TRP A 236 10.44 23.30 -8.92
C TRP A 236 10.70 23.33 -10.43
N ALA A 237 11.40 24.35 -10.93
CA ALA A 237 11.72 24.49 -12.35
C ALA A 237 12.57 23.30 -12.84
N ASP A 238 13.58 22.89 -12.08
CA ASP A 238 14.44 21.76 -12.40
C ASP A 238 13.65 20.45 -12.45
N TRP A 239 12.78 20.23 -11.45
CA TRP A 239 11.96 19.02 -11.38
C TRP A 239 10.94 18.95 -12.52
N LEU A 240 10.23 20.04 -12.82
CA LEU A 240 9.28 20.11 -13.93
C LEU A 240 9.98 19.94 -15.28
N SER A 241 11.16 20.54 -15.48
CA SER A 241 11.96 20.39 -16.69
C SER A 241 12.38 18.92 -16.92
N ALA A 242 12.72 18.22 -15.85
CA ALA A 242 13.03 16.78 -15.93
C ALA A 242 11.80 15.94 -16.32
N LEU A 243 10.59 16.30 -15.87
CA LEU A 243 9.35 15.63 -16.26
C LEU A 243 8.92 15.97 -17.70
N ALA A 244 9.19 17.19 -18.16
CA ALA A 244 8.81 17.65 -19.49
C ALA A 244 9.74 17.13 -20.60
N GLY A 245 10.82 16.41 -20.27
CA GLY A 245 11.72 15.82 -21.27
C GLY A 245 11.05 14.66 -22.03
N PRO A 246 11.54 14.35 -23.24
CA PRO A 246 11.00 13.27 -24.09
C PRO A 246 11.23 11.86 -23.52
N GLY A 247 11.98 11.74 -22.41
CA GLY A 247 12.27 10.47 -21.76
C GLY A 247 12.95 9.47 -22.70
N GLU A 248 12.42 8.24 -22.73
CA GLU A 248 12.94 7.15 -23.58
C GLU A 248 12.75 7.39 -25.09
N LEU A 249 11.90 8.37 -25.49
CA LEU A 249 11.71 8.72 -26.90
C LEU A 249 12.93 9.45 -27.49
N GLY A 250 13.83 9.98 -26.65
CA GLY A 250 15.04 10.69 -27.06
C GLY A 250 14.78 12.09 -27.64
N SER A 251 13.68 12.30 -28.37
CA SER A 251 13.22 13.61 -28.85
C SER A 251 11.70 13.64 -28.98
N TRP A 252 11.11 14.87 -29.03
CA TRP A 252 9.67 15.06 -29.35
C TRP A 252 9.34 15.01 -30.85
N GLU A 253 10.36 14.85 -31.69
CA GLU A 253 10.24 14.88 -33.15
C GLU A 253 10.10 13.48 -33.79
N ASN A 254 10.01 12.41 -32.98
CA ASN A 254 9.88 11.02 -33.45
C ASN A 254 8.47 10.52 -33.36
#